data_a2739ace5098d90a05692341a26863fc
#
_entry.id   a2739ace5098d90a05692341a26863fc
#
_cell.length_a   1.000
_cell.length_b   1.000
_cell.length_c   1.000
_cell.angle_alpha   90.00
_cell.angle_beta   90.00
_cell.angle_gamma   90.00
#
_symmetry.space_group_name_H-M   'P 1'
#
loop_
_entity.id
_entity.type
_entity.pdbx_description
1 polymer ?
#
loop_
_entity_poly.entity_id
_entity_poly.type
_entity_poly.pdbx_seq_one_letter_code
_entity_poly.pdbx_strand_id
1 'polypeptide(L)'
;MTHASDLGLTMTPSCSPLRRLSYSEWSRVTSCGWKAAFARDDRSRSLSRGSVPSAMGNARHAIEEEVAGGLSAGRPYPSRAWVEGRFQFLLQHESGKLQAAWAPAQVPEVRTWPQVTRVKMALSRRLGVANGTDDVEWPAIDSLIHSPTHRFVRGSEVPGAPDLSDGEFLSEVWLVDTDRQMAGQMDRLSRDAGRLCVTEFKSGIGLEVEELAARHTSQLLFYASIVEHAYGEWPRLTIDGVAAPMFAVSYSPDAVVQLREAVDTSRQFFNQSLSEGGFTVSAAASESPCCWCPYQVVCPVFTNEWTQINDSVVHTSKRSLTFAAGRVTAISKTVSGLEVRIVQEQEFTAPAGDVTLTRLPELLEVSVGDAIAVSGLEASGSTVLRTEWNSVIRVEPMDAA
;
A
#
# COMPACT_ATOMS: atom_id res chain seq x y z
N MET A 1 29.41 14.13 18.41
CA MET A 1 28.56 13.00 17.92
C MET A 1 27.97 13.46 16.62
N THR A 2 28.39 12.89 15.52
CA THR A 2 27.85 13.15 14.19
C THR A 2 26.51 12.42 14.09
N HIS A 3 25.42 13.13 13.78
CA HIS A 3 24.09 12.54 13.62
C HIS A 3 23.94 11.93 12.22
N ALA A 4 23.00 11.01 12.02
CA ALA A 4 22.70 10.46 10.68
C ALA A 4 22.35 11.58 9.66
N SER A 5 21.92 12.75 10.13
CA SER A 5 21.81 13.98 9.34
C SER A 5 23.11 14.42 8.70
N ASP A 6 24.25 14.18 9.38
CA ASP A 6 25.58 14.60 8.92
C ASP A 6 26.14 13.68 7.81
N LEU A 7 25.50 12.51 7.63
CA LEU A 7 25.80 11.57 6.55
C LEU A 7 25.05 11.90 5.24
N GLY A 8 24.22 12.95 5.21
CA GLY A 8 23.39 13.29 4.04
C GLY A 8 22.23 12.32 3.79
N LEU A 9 22.03 11.30 4.64
CA LEU A 9 21.02 10.26 4.46
C LEU A 9 19.60 10.76 4.71
N THR A 10 19.42 11.74 5.60
CA THR A 10 18.11 12.32 5.86
C THR A 10 17.76 13.39 4.83
N MET A 11 16.48 13.56 4.53
CA MET A 11 16.03 14.59 3.59
C MET A 11 14.78 15.30 4.08
N THR A 12 14.68 16.58 3.75
CA THR A 12 13.43 17.32 3.86
C THR A 12 12.63 17.09 2.59
N PRO A 13 11.37 16.59 2.66
CA PRO A 13 10.56 16.36 1.47
C PRO A 13 10.18 17.69 0.82
N SER A 14 10.24 17.71 -0.51
CA SER A 14 9.78 18.82 -1.34
C SER A 14 8.54 18.39 -2.11
N CYS A 15 7.38 18.84 -1.68
CA CYS A 15 6.13 18.51 -2.35
C CYS A 15 5.20 19.73 -2.39
N SER A 16 4.27 19.74 -3.35
CA SER A 16 3.26 20.78 -3.45
C SER A 16 2.18 20.63 -2.38
N PRO A 17 1.53 21.71 -1.94
CA PRO A 17 0.37 21.66 -1.08
C PRO A 17 -0.72 20.73 -1.62
N LEU A 18 -1.48 20.14 -0.72
CA LEU A 18 -2.62 19.30 -1.06
C LEU A 18 -3.78 20.16 -1.52
N ARG A 19 -4.15 20.03 -2.79
CA ARG A 19 -5.36 20.66 -3.34
C ARG A 19 -6.58 19.79 -3.06
N ARG A 20 -6.40 18.47 -3.12
CA ARG A 20 -7.43 17.45 -3.00
C ARG A 20 -6.86 16.27 -2.24
N LEU A 21 -7.71 15.53 -1.52
CA LEU A 21 -7.34 14.30 -0.84
C LEU A 21 -8.10 13.11 -1.40
N SER A 22 -7.40 12.02 -1.64
CA SER A 22 -7.97 10.68 -1.72
C SER A 22 -8.00 10.06 -0.32
N TYR A 23 -8.80 8.98 -0.15
CA TYR A 23 -8.81 8.26 1.13
C TYR A 23 -7.41 7.80 1.56
N SER A 24 -6.63 7.25 0.63
CA SER A 24 -5.28 6.78 0.92
C SER A 24 -4.32 7.91 1.29
N GLU A 25 -4.47 9.10 0.71
CA GLU A 25 -3.71 10.30 1.09
C GLU A 25 -4.13 10.80 2.45
N TRP A 26 -5.45 10.91 2.71
CA TRP A 26 -5.97 11.31 4.01
C TRP A 26 -5.48 10.36 5.12
N SER A 27 -5.56 9.06 4.92
CA SER A 27 -5.03 8.05 5.86
C SER A 27 -3.53 8.21 6.12
N ARG A 28 -2.73 8.58 5.10
CA ARG A 28 -1.30 8.88 5.32
C ARG A 28 -1.09 10.17 6.11
N VAL A 29 -1.82 11.24 5.76
CA VAL A 29 -1.74 12.53 6.46
C VAL A 29 -2.07 12.37 7.94
N THR A 30 -3.17 11.67 8.25
CA THR A 30 -3.61 11.46 9.63
C THR A 30 -2.69 10.52 10.41
N SER A 31 -2.04 9.57 9.74
CA SER A 31 -1.08 8.67 10.39
C SER A 31 0.27 9.34 10.63
N CYS A 32 0.79 10.08 9.66
CA CYS A 32 2.07 10.77 9.76
C CYS A 32 2.25 11.78 8.60
N GLY A 33 2.37 13.07 8.91
CA GLY A 33 2.60 14.13 7.92
C GLY A 33 3.90 13.93 7.12
N TRP A 34 4.99 13.50 7.76
CA TRP A 34 6.24 13.14 7.08
C TRP A 34 6.05 12.04 6.05
N LYS A 35 5.36 10.95 6.42
CA LYS A 35 5.05 9.85 5.51
C LYS A 35 4.23 10.32 4.31
N ALA A 36 3.27 11.20 4.52
CA ALA A 36 2.47 11.78 3.44
C ALA A 36 3.31 12.68 2.53
N ALA A 37 4.20 13.50 3.09
CA ALA A 37 5.08 14.37 2.32
C ALA A 37 6.10 13.58 1.50
N PHE A 38 6.75 12.56 2.07
CA PHE A 38 7.68 11.69 1.35
C PHE A 38 7.00 10.89 0.23
N ALA A 39 5.74 10.49 0.40
CA ALA A 39 4.98 9.81 -0.65
C ALA A 39 4.71 10.69 -1.87
N ARG A 40 4.83 12.00 -1.74
CA ARG A 40 4.59 13.01 -2.78
C ARG A 40 5.87 13.62 -3.34
N ASP A 41 7.01 13.44 -2.69
CA ASP A 41 8.31 13.90 -3.18
C ASP A 41 8.87 12.89 -4.20
N ASP A 42 9.15 13.36 -5.41
CA ASP A 42 9.64 12.53 -6.52
C ASP A 42 10.95 11.79 -6.19
N ARG A 43 11.77 12.33 -5.28
CA ARG A 43 13.04 11.74 -4.85
C ARG A 43 12.86 10.55 -3.92
N SER A 44 11.79 10.52 -3.15
CA SER A 44 11.55 9.49 -2.12
C SER A 44 10.37 8.56 -2.42
N ARG A 45 9.44 8.94 -3.28
CA ARG A 45 8.26 8.10 -3.56
C ARG A 45 8.59 6.69 -4.06
N SER A 46 9.72 6.52 -4.75
CA SER A 46 10.22 5.22 -5.21
C SER A 46 10.62 4.28 -4.06
N LEU A 47 10.85 4.79 -2.85
CA LEU A 47 11.09 3.99 -1.65
C LEU A 47 9.83 3.24 -1.21
N SER A 48 8.64 3.76 -1.54
CA SER A 48 7.38 3.07 -1.31
C SER A 48 7.11 2.08 -2.44
N ARG A 49 7.72 0.92 -2.31
CA ARG A 49 7.55 -0.18 -3.26
C ARG A 49 6.28 -0.98 -2.92
N GLY A 50 5.74 -1.70 -3.91
CA GLY A 50 4.60 -2.58 -3.68
C GLY A 50 4.90 -3.66 -2.63
N SER A 51 3.87 -4.28 -2.09
CA SER A 51 3.96 -5.35 -1.10
C SER A 51 3.23 -6.61 -1.58
N VAL A 52 3.58 -7.77 -1.02
CA VAL A 52 2.87 -9.02 -1.30
C VAL A 52 1.35 -8.92 -1.02
N PRO A 53 0.89 -8.34 0.11
CA PRO A 53 -0.54 -8.12 0.30
C PRO A 53 -1.19 -7.22 -0.77
N SER A 54 -0.50 -6.17 -1.19
CA SER A 54 -0.96 -5.28 -2.27
C SER A 54 -1.06 -6.02 -3.61
N ALA A 55 -0.04 -6.82 -3.97
CA ALA A 55 -0.04 -7.62 -5.19
C ALA A 55 -1.17 -8.67 -5.20
N MET A 56 -1.44 -9.31 -4.05
CA MET A 56 -2.59 -10.22 -3.91
C MET A 56 -3.92 -9.50 -4.05
N GLY A 57 -4.04 -8.29 -3.50
CA GLY A 57 -5.22 -7.45 -3.66
C GLY A 57 -5.47 -7.13 -5.13
N ASN A 58 -4.45 -6.64 -5.85
CA ASN A 58 -4.55 -6.31 -7.27
C ASN A 58 -4.96 -7.51 -8.12
N ALA A 59 -4.35 -8.69 -7.90
CA ALA A 59 -4.70 -9.91 -8.62
C ALA A 59 -6.16 -10.34 -8.34
N ARG A 60 -6.63 -10.15 -7.10
CA ARG A 60 -8.01 -10.41 -6.72
C ARG A 60 -8.98 -9.48 -7.46
N HIS A 61 -8.76 -8.17 -7.39
CA HIS A 61 -9.61 -7.18 -8.07
C HIS A 61 -9.69 -7.50 -9.56
N ALA A 62 -8.57 -7.78 -10.20
CA ALA A 62 -8.52 -8.07 -11.62
C ALA A 62 -9.37 -9.29 -12.02
N ILE A 63 -9.33 -10.39 -11.26
CA ILE A 63 -10.14 -11.57 -11.58
C ILE A 63 -11.62 -11.37 -11.26
N GLU A 64 -11.96 -10.69 -10.17
CA GLU A 64 -13.35 -10.37 -9.82
C GLU A 64 -14.00 -9.49 -10.88
N GLU A 65 -13.28 -8.50 -11.37
CA GLU A 65 -13.71 -7.62 -12.46
C GLU A 65 -13.88 -8.40 -13.78
N GLU A 66 -12.90 -9.23 -14.13
CA GLU A 66 -12.95 -10.03 -15.37
C GLU A 66 -14.16 -10.97 -15.37
N VAL A 67 -14.42 -11.66 -14.26
CA VAL A 67 -15.60 -12.53 -14.12
C VAL A 67 -16.90 -11.73 -14.17
N ALA A 68 -16.98 -10.64 -13.42
CA ALA A 68 -18.18 -9.81 -13.41
C ALA A 68 -18.50 -9.22 -14.80
N GLY A 69 -17.48 -8.73 -15.52
CA GLY A 69 -17.61 -8.24 -16.88
C GLY A 69 -18.06 -9.33 -17.88
N GLY A 70 -17.51 -10.55 -17.74
CA GLY A 70 -17.92 -11.68 -18.55
C GLY A 70 -19.38 -12.08 -18.33
N LEU A 71 -19.81 -12.17 -17.08
CA LEU A 71 -21.21 -12.48 -16.72
C LEU A 71 -22.17 -11.39 -17.23
N SER A 72 -21.81 -10.13 -17.11
CA SER A 72 -22.61 -9.01 -17.66
C SER A 72 -22.72 -9.04 -19.18
N ALA A 73 -21.71 -9.61 -19.86
CA ALA A 73 -21.72 -9.85 -21.30
C ALA A 73 -22.48 -11.15 -21.71
N GLY A 74 -23.12 -11.82 -20.75
CA GLY A 74 -23.89 -13.05 -20.99
C GLY A 74 -23.09 -14.33 -21.04
N ARG A 75 -21.80 -14.31 -20.64
CA ARG A 75 -21.00 -15.54 -20.55
C ARG A 75 -21.50 -16.43 -19.41
N PRO A 76 -21.40 -17.76 -19.54
CA PRO A 76 -21.68 -18.66 -18.42
C PRO A 76 -20.64 -18.48 -17.32
N TYR A 77 -20.93 -18.96 -16.11
CA TYR A 77 -19.95 -18.97 -15.01
C TYR A 77 -18.70 -19.79 -15.41
N PRO A 78 -17.48 -19.29 -15.14
CA PRO A 78 -16.26 -20.02 -15.44
C PRO A 78 -16.14 -21.28 -14.57
N SER A 79 -15.32 -22.25 -15.01
CA SER A 79 -14.96 -23.37 -14.16
C SER A 79 -14.09 -22.89 -12.97
N ARG A 80 -14.12 -23.65 -11.87
CA ARG A 80 -13.20 -23.41 -10.75
C ARG A 80 -11.74 -23.52 -11.17
N ALA A 81 -11.44 -24.43 -12.07
CA ALA A 81 -10.08 -24.64 -12.58
C ALA A 81 -9.60 -23.40 -13.34
N TRP A 82 -10.45 -22.80 -14.17
CA TRP A 82 -10.13 -21.54 -14.84
C TRP A 82 -9.86 -20.41 -13.86
N VAL A 83 -10.73 -20.22 -12.86
CA VAL A 83 -10.55 -19.18 -11.82
C VAL A 83 -9.22 -19.35 -11.08
N GLU A 84 -8.89 -20.59 -10.69
CA GLU A 84 -7.64 -20.87 -9.98
C GLU A 84 -6.40 -20.63 -10.84
N GLY A 85 -6.42 -21.08 -12.10
CA GLY A 85 -5.34 -20.87 -13.05
C GLY A 85 -5.15 -19.40 -13.38
N ARG A 86 -6.24 -18.69 -13.61
CA ARG A 86 -6.25 -17.26 -13.93
C ARG A 86 -5.72 -16.42 -12.76
N PHE A 87 -6.19 -16.68 -11.55
CA PHE A 87 -5.67 -16.01 -10.37
C PHE A 87 -4.17 -16.25 -10.16
N GLN A 88 -3.70 -17.50 -10.36
CA GLN A 88 -2.29 -17.82 -10.28
C GLN A 88 -1.46 -17.05 -11.32
N PHE A 89 -1.95 -16.92 -12.55
CA PHE A 89 -1.29 -16.13 -13.60
C PHE A 89 -1.20 -14.65 -13.22
N LEU A 90 -2.31 -14.06 -12.72
CA LEU A 90 -2.34 -12.67 -12.26
C LEU A 90 -1.37 -12.43 -11.11
N LEU A 91 -1.28 -13.36 -10.17
CA LEU A 91 -0.28 -13.29 -9.08
C LEU A 91 1.16 -13.31 -9.60
N GLN A 92 1.45 -14.15 -10.60
CA GLN A 92 2.78 -14.18 -11.22
C GLN A 92 3.10 -12.85 -11.92
N HIS A 93 2.12 -12.27 -12.60
CA HIS A 93 2.26 -10.95 -13.22
C HIS A 93 2.55 -9.85 -12.17
N GLU A 94 1.80 -9.81 -11.08
CA GLU A 94 2.03 -8.88 -9.97
C GLU A 94 3.38 -9.12 -9.28
N SER A 95 3.79 -10.38 -9.13
CA SER A 95 5.13 -10.73 -8.64
C SER A 95 6.23 -10.18 -9.54
N GLY A 96 6.04 -10.25 -10.87
CA GLY A 96 6.96 -9.64 -11.84
C GLY A 96 7.11 -8.13 -11.65
N LYS A 97 6.01 -7.42 -11.37
CA LYS A 97 6.05 -5.99 -11.05
C LYS A 97 6.82 -5.70 -9.75
N LEU A 98 6.59 -6.53 -8.72
CA LEU A 98 7.37 -6.43 -7.48
C LEU A 98 8.86 -6.69 -7.72
N GLN A 99 9.21 -7.72 -8.49
CA GLN A 99 10.59 -8.04 -8.83
C GLN A 99 11.28 -6.93 -9.62
N ALA A 100 10.57 -6.24 -10.51
CA ALA A 100 11.10 -5.08 -11.23
C ALA A 100 11.37 -3.88 -10.32
N ALA A 101 10.59 -3.73 -9.23
CA ALA A 101 10.76 -2.67 -8.25
C ALA A 101 11.81 -3.02 -7.16
N TRP A 102 12.06 -4.30 -6.92
CA TRP A 102 13.02 -4.83 -5.95
C TRP A 102 14.12 -5.62 -6.68
N ALA A 103 15.22 -5.92 -5.99
CA ALA A 103 16.21 -6.82 -6.57
C ALA A 103 15.59 -8.22 -6.77
N PRO A 104 15.68 -8.82 -7.98
CA PRO A 104 14.95 -10.05 -8.32
C PRO A 104 15.14 -11.23 -7.36
N ALA A 105 16.34 -11.35 -6.79
CA ALA A 105 16.66 -12.42 -5.85
C ALA A 105 15.99 -12.30 -4.47
N GLN A 106 15.35 -11.17 -4.18
CA GLN A 106 14.79 -10.87 -2.86
C GLN A 106 13.27 -11.08 -2.77
N VAL A 107 12.54 -11.11 -3.89
CA VAL A 107 11.09 -11.33 -3.87
C VAL A 107 10.79 -12.81 -3.73
N PRO A 108 10.06 -13.25 -2.69
CA PRO A 108 9.70 -14.65 -2.50
C PRO A 108 8.88 -15.19 -3.67
N GLU A 109 9.03 -16.46 -3.97
CA GLU A 109 8.16 -17.13 -4.96
C GLU A 109 6.68 -17.03 -4.54
N VAL A 110 5.80 -16.81 -5.51
CA VAL A 110 4.35 -16.64 -5.29
C VAL A 110 3.75 -17.79 -4.46
N ARG A 111 4.21 -19.02 -4.65
CA ARG A 111 3.73 -20.19 -3.88
C ARG A 111 3.99 -20.09 -2.37
N THR A 112 4.99 -19.29 -1.96
CA THR A 112 5.36 -19.10 -0.56
C THR A 112 4.67 -17.90 0.06
N TRP A 113 3.91 -17.13 -0.70
CA TRP A 113 3.22 -15.95 -0.18
C TRP A 113 2.16 -16.36 0.85
N PRO A 114 2.10 -15.68 1.99
CA PRO A 114 1.09 -15.97 3.01
C PRO A 114 -0.31 -15.94 2.41
N GLN A 115 -1.14 -16.93 2.78
CA GLN A 115 -2.57 -16.98 2.43
C GLN A 115 -2.93 -17.18 0.94
N VAL A 116 -1.98 -17.22 0.00
CA VAL A 116 -2.26 -17.42 -1.44
C VAL A 116 -3.23 -18.59 -1.68
N THR A 117 -2.96 -19.74 -1.08
CA THR A 117 -3.84 -20.91 -1.23
C THR A 117 -5.25 -20.66 -0.73
N ARG A 118 -5.40 -19.98 0.42
CA ARG A 118 -6.73 -19.66 0.99
C ARG A 118 -7.51 -18.71 0.10
N VAL A 119 -6.87 -17.64 -0.39
CA VAL A 119 -7.48 -16.67 -1.32
C VAL A 119 -7.92 -17.37 -2.59
N LYS A 120 -7.02 -18.16 -3.20
CA LYS A 120 -7.31 -18.91 -4.42
C LYS A 120 -8.52 -19.82 -4.26
N MET A 121 -8.56 -20.63 -3.21
CA MET A 121 -9.69 -21.53 -2.94
C MET A 121 -11.00 -20.78 -2.66
N ALA A 122 -10.95 -19.65 -1.96
CA ALA A 122 -12.13 -18.85 -1.69
C ALA A 122 -12.70 -18.23 -2.97
N LEU A 123 -11.82 -17.67 -3.81
CA LEU A 123 -12.20 -17.10 -5.12
C LEU A 123 -12.79 -18.18 -6.06
N SER A 124 -12.14 -19.36 -6.15
CA SER A 124 -12.65 -20.41 -7.04
C SER A 124 -14.03 -20.92 -6.62
N ARG A 125 -14.31 -20.99 -5.33
CA ARG A 125 -15.65 -21.37 -4.84
C ARG A 125 -16.71 -20.31 -5.10
N ARG A 126 -16.31 -19.05 -5.07
CA ARG A 126 -17.22 -17.91 -5.20
C ARG A 126 -17.50 -17.57 -6.65
N LEU A 127 -16.48 -17.55 -7.50
CA LEU A 127 -16.54 -17.08 -8.89
C LEU A 127 -16.70 -18.22 -9.89
N GLY A 128 -16.38 -19.46 -9.50
CA GLY A 128 -16.39 -20.62 -10.38
C GLY A 128 -17.39 -21.69 -9.98
N VAL A 129 -17.87 -22.46 -10.97
CA VAL A 129 -18.72 -23.63 -10.77
C VAL A 129 -17.94 -24.93 -10.86
N ALA A 130 -18.38 -25.97 -10.11
CA ALA A 130 -17.64 -27.25 -10.02
C ALA A 130 -17.59 -27.98 -11.36
N ASN A 131 -18.67 -27.91 -12.13
CA ASN A 131 -18.85 -28.58 -13.41
C ASN A 131 -19.07 -27.55 -14.53
N GLY A 132 -18.25 -26.49 -14.56
CA GLY A 132 -18.32 -25.48 -15.62
C GLY A 132 -18.12 -26.15 -16.98
N THR A 133 -19.09 -25.96 -17.86
CA THR A 133 -18.99 -26.35 -19.26
C THR A 133 -18.07 -25.37 -19.96
N ASP A 134 -17.11 -25.97 -20.67
CA ASP A 134 -16.25 -25.31 -21.65
C ASP A 134 -15.85 -23.86 -21.37
N ASP A 135 -14.71 -23.68 -20.72
CA ASP A 135 -14.03 -22.38 -20.55
C ASP A 135 -13.66 -21.72 -21.90
N VAL A 136 -14.18 -22.25 -23.02
CA VAL A 136 -13.94 -21.77 -24.39
C VAL A 136 -14.38 -20.31 -24.59
N GLU A 137 -15.39 -19.86 -23.83
CA GLU A 137 -15.85 -18.48 -23.87
C GLU A 137 -15.00 -17.53 -22.99
N TRP A 138 -14.17 -18.08 -22.15
CA TRP A 138 -13.27 -17.31 -21.30
C TRP A 138 -11.91 -17.14 -21.95
N PRO A 139 -11.22 -16.02 -21.71
CA PRO A 139 -9.88 -15.80 -22.22
C PRO A 139 -8.92 -16.91 -21.79
N ALA A 140 -7.90 -17.19 -22.60
CA ALA A 140 -6.85 -18.10 -22.21
C ALA A 140 -6.21 -17.64 -20.89
N ILE A 141 -5.91 -18.59 -19.99
CA ILE A 141 -5.44 -18.32 -18.62
C ILE A 141 -4.21 -17.38 -18.60
N ASP A 142 -3.34 -17.53 -19.58
CA ASP A 142 -2.08 -16.80 -19.73
C ASP A 142 -2.20 -15.54 -20.62
N SER A 143 -3.39 -15.24 -21.11
CA SER A 143 -3.58 -14.02 -21.90
C SER A 143 -3.48 -12.78 -21.04
N LEU A 144 -2.62 -11.83 -21.42
CA LEU A 144 -2.67 -10.47 -20.91
C LEU A 144 -3.81 -9.75 -21.63
N ILE A 145 -5.03 -9.91 -21.13
CA ILE A 145 -6.11 -9.09 -21.60
C ILE A 145 -5.96 -7.74 -20.88
N HIS A 146 -5.59 -6.74 -21.65
CA HIS A 146 -5.95 -5.38 -21.32
C HIS A 146 -7.49 -5.36 -21.43
N SER A 147 -8.18 -5.53 -20.31
CA SER A 147 -9.64 -5.41 -20.29
C SER A 147 -10.03 -4.09 -20.96
N PRO A 148 -10.67 -4.11 -22.13
CA PRO A 148 -11.07 -2.87 -22.82
C PRO A 148 -12.23 -2.18 -22.10
N THR A 149 -12.75 -2.77 -21.03
CA THR A 149 -13.85 -2.25 -20.22
C THR A 149 -13.40 -1.44 -19.02
N HIS A 150 -12.10 -1.25 -18.79
CA HIS A 150 -11.70 -0.13 -17.98
C HIS A 150 -12.15 1.15 -18.71
N ARG A 151 -13.42 1.50 -18.61
CA ARG A 151 -13.77 2.89 -18.59
C ARG A 151 -13.07 3.48 -17.36
N PHE A 152 -11.75 3.67 -17.49
CA PHE A 152 -11.12 4.75 -16.80
C PHE A 152 -11.90 5.98 -17.25
N VAL A 153 -12.95 6.29 -16.55
CA VAL A 153 -13.34 7.66 -16.37
C VAL A 153 -12.24 8.21 -15.47
N ARG A 154 -11.02 8.22 -16.02
CA ARG A 154 -9.98 9.12 -15.55
C ARG A 154 -10.66 10.46 -15.71
N GLY A 155 -11.19 10.99 -14.61
CA GLY A 155 -11.77 12.29 -14.60
C GLY A 155 -10.76 13.31 -15.14
N SER A 156 -10.73 13.46 -16.44
CA SER A 156 -10.77 14.81 -16.99
C SER A 156 -11.95 15.41 -16.27
N GLU A 157 -11.80 16.51 -15.60
CA GLU A 157 -12.79 17.42 -15.00
C GLU A 157 -14.18 17.34 -15.68
N VAL A 158 -14.77 16.13 -15.74
CA VAL A 158 -16.07 15.91 -16.34
C VAL A 158 -17.07 16.21 -15.24
N PRO A 159 -17.78 17.33 -15.33
CA PRO A 159 -18.88 17.58 -14.44
C PRO A 159 -19.98 16.57 -14.79
N GLY A 160 -20.19 15.60 -13.96
CA GLY A 160 -21.29 14.65 -14.06
C GLY A 160 -20.88 13.25 -13.65
N ALA A 161 -21.60 12.71 -12.68
CA ALA A 161 -21.53 11.29 -12.35
C ALA A 161 -21.93 10.46 -13.56
N PRO A 162 -21.27 9.31 -13.85
CA PRO A 162 -21.73 8.41 -14.90
C PRO A 162 -23.16 7.96 -14.61
N ASP A 163 -24.02 7.94 -15.63
CA ASP A 163 -25.35 7.39 -15.47
C ASP A 163 -25.30 5.90 -15.15
N LEU A 164 -26.10 5.46 -14.21
CA LEU A 164 -26.10 4.08 -13.70
C LEU A 164 -27.55 3.61 -13.54
N SER A 165 -27.96 2.73 -14.44
CA SER A 165 -29.30 2.12 -14.43
C SER A 165 -29.39 1.02 -13.37
N ASP A 166 -30.61 0.62 -13.02
CA ASP A 166 -30.84 -0.47 -12.07
C ASP A 166 -30.29 -1.80 -12.59
N GLY A 167 -29.56 -2.51 -11.75
CA GLY A 167 -28.83 -3.74 -12.10
C GLY A 167 -27.46 -3.52 -12.74
N GLU A 168 -27.07 -2.28 -13.05
CA GLU A 168 -25.76 -1.97 -13.58
C GLU A 168 -24.74 -1.72 -12.48
N PHE A 169 -23.45 -1.89 -12.81
CA PHE A 169 -22.34 -1.55 -11.93
C PHE A 169 -21.16 -0.98 -12.70
N LEU A 170 -20.35 -0.19 -11.99
CA LEU A 170 -19.06 0.32 -12.44
C LEU A 170 -17.98 -0.23 -11.51
N SER A 171 -16.90 -0.76 -12.06
CA SER A 171 -15.71 -1.18 -11.30
C SER A 171 -14.63 -0.13 -11.38
N GLU A 172 -13.82 -0.01 -10.32
CA GLU A 172 -12.67 0.90 -10.23
C GLU A 172 -13.03 2.34 -10.63
N VAL A 173 -14.24 2.79 -10.22
CA VAL A 173 -14.76 4.08 -10.61
C VAL A 173 -14.12 5.21 -9.80
N TRP A 174 -13.58 6.19 -10.53
CA TRP A 174 -13.00 7.38 -9.94
C TRP A 174 -14.01 8.53 -9.93
N LEU A 175 -14.42 8.99 -8.75
CA LEU A 175 -15.29 10.14 -8.57
C LEU A 175 -14.57 11.27 -7.82
N VAL A 176 -15.04 12.49 -8.05
CA VAL A 176 -14.47 13.71 -7.50
C VAL A 176 -15.57 14.58 -6.89
N ASP A 177 -15.38 14.98 -5.65
CA ASP A 177 -16.10 16.05 -4.99
C ASP A 177 -15.25 17.32 -5.07
N THR A 178 -15.57 18.22 -6.01
CA THR A 178 -14.83 19.45 -6.23
C THR A 178 -15.04 20.47 -5.13
N ASP A 179 -16.21 20.46 -4.51
CA ASP A 179 -16.58 21.43 -3.47
C ASP A 179 -15.82 21.16 -2.17
N ARG A 180 -15.62 19.86 -1.84
CA ARG A 180 -14.95 19.45 -0.62
C ARG A 180 -13.51 19.02 -0.85
N GLN A 181 -13.04 19.12 -2.10
CA GLN A 181 -11.67 18.75 -2.47
C GLN A 181 -11.34 17.29 -2.10
N MET A 182 -12.28 16.38 -2.38
CA MET A 182 -12.15 14.95 -2.15
C MET A 182 -12.19 14.19 -3.48
N ALA A 183 -11.48 13.08 -3.56
CA ALA A 183 -11.54 12.18 -4.72
C ALA A 183 -11.33 10.74 -4.27
N GLY A 184 -11.97 9.79 -4.93
CA GLY A 184 -11.82 8.38 -4.58
C GLY A 184 -12.05 7.45 -5.74
N GLN A 185 -11.28 6.35 -5.72
CA GLN A 185 -11.51 5.20 -6.57
C GLN A 185 -12.21 4.14 -5.73
N MET A 186 -13.41 3.78 -6.13
CA MET A 186 -14.23 2.76 -5.48
C MET A 186 -14.09 1.45 -6.23
N ASP A 187 -13.95 0.34 -5.51
CA ASP A 187 -13.83 -0.98 -6.13
C ASP A 187 -15.05 -1.30 -6.98
N ARG A 188 -16.26 -0.99 -6.46
CA ARG A 188 -17.50 -1.11 -7.21
C ARG A 188 -18.53 -0.09 -6.75
N LEU A 189 -19.20 0.52 -7.72
CA LEU A 189 -20.43 1.30 -7.53
C LEU A 189 -21.53 0.64 -8.36
N SER A 190 -22.65 0.26 -7.75
CA SER A 190 -23.79 -0.37 -8.41
C SER A 190 -25.08 0.34 -8.06
N ARG A 191 -26.13 0.09 -8.86
CA ARG A 191 -27.51 0.45 -8.53
C ARG A 191 -28.34 -0.82 -8.41
N ASP A 192 -28.85 -1.06 -7.22
CA ASP A 192 -29.64 -2.24 -6.86
C ASP A 192 -31.01 -1.85 -6.31
N ALA A 193 -32.08 -2.29 -6.94
CA ALA A 193 -33.45 -1.92 -6.59
C ALA A 193 -33.64 -0.41 -6.40
N GLY A 194 -33.12 0.36 -7.35
CA GLY A 194 -33.16 1.82 -7.37
C GLY A 194 -32.23 2.53 -6.39
N ARG A 195 -31.40 1.82 -5.63
CA ARG A 195 -30.46 2.40 -4.65
C ARG A 195 -29.02 2.23 -5.07
N LEU A 196 -28.22 3.28 -4.91
CA LEU A 196 -26.77 3.19 -5.08
C LEU A 196 -26.16 2.34 -3.95
N CYS A 197 -25.17 1.54 -4.31
CA CYS A 197 -24.39 0.71 -3.41
C CYS A 197 -22.92 0.85 -3.73
N VAL A 198 -22.12 1.22 -2.74
CA VAL A 198 -20.65 1.17 -2.79
C VAL A 198 -20.19 -0.13 -2.15
N THR A 199 -19.45 -0.93 -2.90
CA THR A 199 -18.86 -2.18 -2.39
C THR A 199 -17.34 -2.08 -2.42
N GLU A 200 -16.74 -2.36 -1.28
CA GLU A 200 -15.31 -2.41 -1.08
C GLU A 200 -14.84 -3.86 -0.96
N PHE A 201 -13.88 -4.27 -1.77
CA PHE A 201 -13.33 -5.63 -1.75
C PHE A 201 -12.15 -5.74 -0.78
N LYS A 202 -12.21 -6.67 0.16
CA LYS A 202 -11.13 -6.87 1.15
C LYS A 202 -10.65 -8.30 1.18
N SER A 203 -9.34 -8.47 0.98
CA SER A 203 -8.67 -9.77 1.08
C SER A 203 -8.44 -10.24 2.52
N GLY A 204 -8.92 -9.50 3.53
CA GLY A 204 -8.73 -9.77 4.97
C GLY A 204 -9.21 -11.17 5.38
N ILE A 205 -8.33 -12.16 5.23
CA ILE A 205 -8.58 -13.53 5.63
C ILE A 205 -8.28 -13.68 7.11
N GLY A 206 -9.27 -14.17 7.87
CA GLY A 206 -9.13 -14.45 9.30
C GLY A 206 -9.50 -13.27 10.19
N LEU A 207 -10.09 -12.20 9.65
CA LEU A 207 -10.74 -11.16 10.44
C LEU A 207 -12.23 -11.48 10.57
N GLU A 208 -12.78 -11.27 11.76
CA GLU A 208 -14.22 -11.29 11.97
C GLU A 208 -14.87 -10.10 11.26
N VAL A 209 -16.17 -10.22 10.94
CA VAL A 209 -16.93 -9.23 10.20
C VAL A 209 -16.87 -7.85 10.87
N GLU A 210 -17.00 -7.81 12.18
CA GLU A 210 -16.99 -6.61 13.01
C GLU A 210 -15.61 -5.90 12.96
N GLU A 211 -14.53 -6.68 12.99
CA GLU A 211 -13.18 -6.15 12.92
C GLU A 211 -12.89 -5.58 11.53
N LEU A 212 -13.34 -6.28 10.48
CA LEU A 212 -13.21 -5.83 9.11
C LEU A 212 -14.02 -4.54 8.88
N ALA A 213 -15.25 -4.48 9.42
CA ALA A 213 -16.07 -3.27 9.38
C ALA A 213 -15.36 -2.11 10.07
N ALA A 214 -14.92 -2.30 11.31
CA ALA A 214 -14.27 -1.24 12.09
C ALA A 214 -13.05 -0.64 11.38
N ARG A 215 -12.25 -1.49 10.72
CA ARG A 215 -11.05 -1.04 9.98
C ARG A 215 -11.36 -0.25 8.71
N HIS A 216 -12.50 -0.51 8.08
CA HIS A 216 -12.80 0.06 6.75
C HIS A 216 -13.99 1.03 6.72
N THR A 217 -14.65 1.25 7.86
CA THR A 217 -15.78 2.20 7.95
C THR A 217 -15.39 3.59 7.47
N SER A 218 -14.25 4.14 7.90
CA SER A 218 -13.80 5.48 7.48
C SER A 218 -13.60 5.59 5.96
N GLN A 219 -13.11 4.52 5.30
CA GLN A 219 -12.95 4.46 3.85
C GLN A 219 -14.32 4.51 3.15
N LEU A 220 -15.27 3.73 3.64
CA LEU A 220 -16.61 3.68 3.08
C LEU A 220 -17.37 5.00 3.30
N LEU A 221 -17.24 5.63 4.48
CA LEU A 221 -17.81 6.96 4.73
C LEU A 221 -17.21 8.03 3.80
N PHE A 222 -15.91 7.92 3.52
CA PHE A 222 -15.24 8.80 2.57
C PHE A 222 -15.86 8.66 1.16
N TYR A 223 -16.11 7.42 0.72
CA TYR A 223 -16.77 7.17 -0.56
C TYR A 223 -18.23 7.58 -0.56
N ALA A 224 -18.96 7.35 0.55
CA ALA A 224 -20.35 7.82 0.68
C ALA A 224 -20.46 9.33 0.49
N SER A 225 -19.49 10.09 1.01
CA SER A 225 -19.40 11.54 0.83
C SER A 225 -19.31 11.93 -0.65
N ILE A 226 -18.43 11.26 -1.40
CA ILE A 226 -18.21 11.58 -2.82
C ILE A 226 -19.41 11.16 -3.68
N VAL A 227 -20.01 10.00 -3.37
CA VAL A 227 -21.19 9.49 -4.09
C VAL A 227 -22.39 10.38 -3.85
N GLU A 228 -22.64 10.81 -2.60
CA GLU A 228 -23.73 11.75 -2.29
C GLU A 228 -23.55 13.07 -3.04
N HIS A 229 -22.33 13.61 -3.11
CA HIS A 229 -22.07 14.81 -3.92
C HIS A 229 -22.36 14.60 -5.41
N ALA A 230 -21.96 13.44 -5.95
CA ALA A 230 -22.04 13.14 -7.37
C ALA A 230 -23.46 12.82 -7.85
N TYR A 231 -24.28 12.15 -7.02
CA TYR A 231 -25.59 11.64 -7.39
C TYR A 231 -26.76 12.25 -6.60
N GLY A 232 -26.47 13.03 -5.57
CA GLY A 232 -27.51 13.64 -4.70
C GLY A 232 -28.22 12.63 -3.79
N GLU A 233 -27.71 11.41 -3.65
CA GLU A 233 -28.30 10.35 -2.81
C GLU A 233 -27.26 9.60 -1.99
N TRP A 234 -27.65 9.16 -0.79
CA TRP A 234 -26.81 8.40 0.13
C TRP A 234 -26.72 6.93 -0.29
N PRO A 235 -25.55 6.40 -0.61
CA PRO A 235 -25.40 5.00 -1.03
C PRO A 235 -25.53 4.04 0.15
N ARG A 236 -25.92 2.81 -0.12
CA ARG A 236 -25.68 1.69 0.78
C ARG A 236 -24.18 1.34 0.75
N LEU A 237 -23.59 1.03 1.88
CA LEU A 237 -22.18 0.66 2.01
C LEU A 237 -22.07 -0.82 2.29
N THR A 238 -21.22 -1.51 1.57
CA THR A 238 -20.95 -2.93 1.76
C THR A 238 -19.47 -3.24 1.71
N ILE A 239 -19.07 -4.24 2.49
CA ILE A 239 -17.75 -4.85 2.42
C ILE A 239 -17.91 -6.26 1.90
N ASP A 240 -17.07 -6.61 0.96
CA ASP A 240 -17.02 -7.92 0.39
C ASP A 240 -15.66 -8.58 0.70
N GLY A 241 -15.66 -9.42 1.74
CA GLY A 241 -14.49 -10.17 2.17
C GLY A 241 -14.31 -11.47 1.37
N VAL A 242 -13.08 -11.87 1.06
CA VAL A 242 -12.81 -13.16 0.36
C VAL A 242 -13.34 -14.36 1.14
N ALA A 243 -13.22 -14.34 2.45
CA ALA A 243 -13.59 -15.46 3.32
C ALA A 243 -14.88 -15.22 4.12
N ALA A 244 -15.46 -14.03 4.03
CA ALA A 244 -16.70 -13.66 4.69
C ALA A 244 -17.80 -13.35 3.66
N PRO A 245 -19.06 -13.60 3.95
CA PRO A 245 -20.14 -13.13 3.08
C PRO A 245 -20.13 -11.60 3.02
N MET A 246 -20.62 -11.07 1.91
CA MET A 246 -20.84 -9.63 1.76
C MET A 246 -21.78 -9.13 2.88
N PHE A 247 -21.40 -8.08 3.56
CA PHE A 247 -22.17 -7.49 4.66
C PHE A 247 -22.31 -5.99 4.51
N ALA A 248 -23.45 -5.48 4.98
CA ALA A 248 -23.75 -4.05 4.95
C ALA A 248 -23.11 -3.35 6.16
N VAL A 249 -22.54 -2.17 5.92
CA VAL A 249 -22.04 -1.28 6.95
C VAL A 249 -23.07 -0.17 7.20
N SER A 250 -23.61 -0.15 8.40
CA SER A 250 -24.55 0.91 8.81
C SER A 250 -23.80 2.20 9.14
N TYR A 251 -24.36 3.32 8.75
CA TYR A 251 -23.82 4.65 9.05
C TYR A 251 -24.93 5.69 9.16
N SER A 252 -24.60 6.86 9.67
CA SER A 252 -25.49 8.03 9.67
C SER A 252 -24.92 9.13 8.76
N PRO A 253 -25.76 9.99 8.18
CA PRO A 253 -25.30 11.17 7.45
C PRO A 253 -24.38 12.07 8.31
N ASP A 254 -24.64 12.19 9.61
CA ASP A 254 -23.83 12.97 10.54
C ASP A 254 -22.39 12.44 10.65
N ALA A 255 -22.20 11.11 10.63
CA ALA A 255 -20.87 10.50 10.60
C ALA A 255 -20.07 10.88 9.34
N VAL A 256 -20.76 11.01 8.21
CA VAL A 256 -20.13 11.48 6.95
C VAL A 256 -19.77 12.96 7.04
N VAL A 257 -20.63 13.78 7.63
CA VAL A 257 -20.35 15.22 7.85
C VAL A 257 -19.13 15.41 8.75
N GLN A 258 -19.05 14.68 9.86
CA GLN A 258 -17.87 14.70 10.75
C GLN A 258 -16.60 14.26 10.03
N LEU A 259 -16.68 13.23 9.19
CA LEU A 259 -15.53 12.79 8.37
C LEU A 259 -15.09 13.88 7.40
N ARG A 260 -16.02 14.57 6.72
CA ARG A 260 -15.71 15.71 5.83
C ARG A 260 -14.91 16.79 6.53
N GLU A 261 -15.35 17.17 7.74
CA GLU A 261 -14.65 18.17 8.58
C GLU A 261 -13.25 17.68 8.96
N ALA A 262 -13.12 16.40 9.34
CA ALA A 262 -11.82 15.80 9.65
C ALA A 262 -10.88 15.76 8.44
N VAL A 263 -11.40 15.48 7.24
CA VAL A 263 -10.62 15.49 6.00
C VAL A 263 -10.11 16.89 5.67
N ASP A 264 -10.98 17.90 5.76
CA ASP A 264 -10.60 19.29 5.47
C ASP A 264 -9.60 19.82 6.49
N THR A 265 -9.84 19.58 7.78
CA THR A 265 -8.90 19.93 8.87
C THR A 265 -7.54 19.29 8.65
N SER A 266 -7.50 18.01 8.28
CA SER A 266 -6.24 17.30 8.01
C SER A 266 -5.49 17.91 6.81
N ARG A 267 -6.21 18.29 5.76
CA ARG A 267 -5.63 18.93 4.57
C ARG A 267 -5.04 20.31 4.92
N GLN A 268 -5.76 21.12 5.68
CA GLN A 268 -5.30 22.44 6.12
C GLN A 268 -4.06 22.31 7.00
N PHE A 269 -4.11 21.41 7.99
CA PHE A 269 -2.99 21.15 8.88
C PHE A 269 -1.74 20.69 8.13
N PHE A 270 -1.89 19.77 7.17
CA PHE A 270 -0.77 19.32 6.35
C PHE A 270 -0.15 20.48 5.57
N ASN A 271 -0.97 21.30 4.90
CA ASN A 271 -0.49 22.41 4.10
C ASN A 271 0.20 23.49 4.94
N GLN A 272 -0.33 23.76 6.13
CA GLN A 272 0.28 24.67 7.09
C GLN A 272 1.64 24.14 7.55
N SER A 273 1.71 22.88 8.01
CA SER A 273 2.96 22.25 8.45
C SER A 273 4.02 22.22 7.33
N LEU A 274 3.60 22.01 6.10
CA LEU A 274 4.49 22.05 4.94
C LEU A 274 5.06 23.46 4.73
N SER A 275 4.25 24.51 4.89
CA SER A 275 4.70 25.91 4.77
C SER A 275 5.61 26.36 5.91
N GLU A 276 5.46 25.76 7.08
CA GLU A 276 6.28 26.02 8.27
C GLU A 276 7.59 25.21 8.27
N GLY A 277 7.80 24.34 7.28
CA GLY A 277 9.05 23.59 7.07
C GLY A 277 9.15 22.32 7.90
N GLY A 278 8.07 21.80 8.47
CA GLY A 278 8.13 20.53 9.21
C GLY A 278 6.78 20.00 9.69
N PHE A 279 6.78 18.71 10.00
CA PHE A 279 5.63 18.01 10.59
C PHE A 279 6.00 17.54 11.99
N THR A 280 5.13 17.75 12.95
CA THR A 280 5.24 17.11 14.26
C THR A 280 4.82 15.65 14.15
N VAL A 281 5.60 14.73 14.74
CA VAL A 281 5.17 13.34 14.90
C VAL A 281 4.13 13.31 16.00
N SER A 282 2.91 12.93 15.65
CA SER A 282 1.90 12.68 16.67
C SER A 282 2.29 11.43 17.46
N ALA A 283 2.70 11.63 18.70
CA ALA A 283 2.99 10.55 19.65
C ALA A 283 1.73 9.75 20.07
N ALA A 284 0.56 10.12 19.53
CA ALA A 284 -0.75 9.63 20.00
C ALA A 284 -1.28 8.43 19.19
N ALA A 285 -0.57 7.92 18.20
CA ALA A 285 -1.03 6.73 17.48
C ALA A 285 -0.80 5.47 18.34
N SER A 286 -1.87 4.73 18.59
CA SER A 286 -1.84 3.43 19.29
C SER A 286 -0.96 2.37 18.61
N GLU A 287 -0.58 2.60 17.36
CA GLU A 287 0.47 1.88 16.63
C GLU A 287 1.39 2.94 16.00
N SER A 288 2.67 2.90 16.35
CA SER A 288 3.62 3.85 15.75
C SER A 288 3.60 3.72 14.22
N PRO A 289 3.34 4.82 13.49
CA PRO A 289 3.28 4.79 12.02
C PRO A 289 4.63 4.39 11.39
N CYS A 290 5.69 4.37 12.20
CA CYS A 290 7.03 3.99 11.78
C CYS A 290 7.19 2.49 11.52
N CYS A 291 6.39 1.59 12.14
CA CYS A 291 6.52 0.13 12.01
C CYS A 291 6.61 -0.35 10.56
N TRP A 292 5.85 0.28 9.68
CA TRP A 292 5.72 -0.11 8.28
C TRP A 292 6.00 1.05 7.32
N CYS A 293 6.76 2.03 7.81
CA CYS A 293 7.07 3.20 7.01
C CYS A 293 8.20 2.90 6.02
N PRO A 294 7.99 3.01 4.71
CA PRO A 294 9.04 2.78 3.73
C PRO A 294 10.08 3.92 3.70
N TYR A 295 9.82 5.02 4.42
CA TYR A 295 10.66 6.22 4.40
C TYR A 295 11.59 6.33 5.60
N GLN A 296 11.73 5.28 6.41
CA GLN A 296 12.63 5.26 7.57
C GLN A 296 14.05 5.68 7.20
N VAL A 297 14.56 5.21 6.06
CA VAL A 297 15.93 5.47 5.57
C VAL A 297 16.19 6.93 5.18
N VAL A 298 15.16 7.76 5.09
CA VAL A 298 15.26 9.20 4.72
C VAL A 298 14.65 10.12 5.76
N CYS A 299 13.97 9.58 6.77
CA CYS A 299 13.20 10.36 7.72
C CYS A 299 14.08 10.94 8.83
N PRO A 300 14.22 12.29 8.93
CA PRO A 300 15.06 12.88 9.96
C PRO A 300 14.54 12.61 11.38
N VAL A 301 13.23 12.58 11.57
CA VAL A 301 12.64 12.30 12.88
C VAL A 301 12.90 10.86 13.29
N PHE A 302 12.77 9.91 12.36
CA PHE A 302 13.04 8.49 12.65
C PHE A 302 14.48 8.28 13.12
N THR A 303 15.45 8.90 12.44
CA THR A 303 16.88 8.75 12.80
C THR A 303 17.24 9.48 14.09
N ASN A 304 16.68 10.66 14.32
CA ASN A 304 17.00 11.47 15.50
C ASN A 304 16.29 10.96 16.77
N GLU A 305 15.10 10.39 16.64
CA GLU A 305 14.28 9.92 17.75
C GLU A 305 14.22 8.39 17.83
N TRP A 306 15.20 7.69 17.22
CA TRP A 306 15.23 6.24 17.10
C TRP A 306 14.89 5.49 18.38
N THR A 307 15.55 5.81 19.47
CA THR A 307 15.36 5.09 20.74
C THR A 307 13.93 5.19 21.24
N GLN A 308 13.36 6.41 21.25
CA GLN A 308 11.97 6.65 21.69
C GLN A 308 10.96 5.96 20.79
N ILE A 309 11.19 6.02 19.47
CA ILE A 309 10.30 5.40 18.47
C ILE A 309 10.37 3.89 18.60
N ASN A 310 11.57 3.30 18.73
CA ASN A 310 11.75 1.86 18.86
C ASN A 310 11.11 1.33 20.15
N ASP A 311 11.32 2.00 21.28
CA ASP A 311 10.71 1.63 22.55
C ASP A 311 9.17 1.68 22.48
N SER A 312 8.61 2.72 21.86
CA SER A 312 7.17 2.84 21.63
C SER A 312 6.63 1.71 20.77
N VAL A 313 7.32 1.34 19.68
CA VAL A 313 6.92 0.26 18.78
C VAL A 313 6.99 -1.09 19.47
N VAL A 314 8.06 -1.39 20.20
CA VAL A 314 8.20 -2.64 20.97
C VAL A 314 7.08 -2.77 21.99
N HIS A 315 6.76 -1.67 22.68
CA HIS A 315 5.70 -1.66 23.70
C HIS A 315 4.30 -1.90 23.12
N THR A 316 3.99 -1.30 21.97
CA THR A 316 2.65 -1.33 21.37
C THR A 316 2.42 -2.53 20.44
N SER A 317 3.40 -2.89 19.62
CA SER A 317 3.26 -3.93 18.58
C SER A 317 3.99 -5.24 18.88
N LYS A 318 4.79 -5.27 19.96
CA LYS A 318 5.69 -6.39 20.32
C LYS A 318 6.68 -6.75 19.20
N ARG A 319 7.00 -5.79 18.34
CA ARG A 319 7.96 -5.94 17.26
C ARG A 319 9.09 -4.96 17.45
N SER A 320 10.32 -5.41 17.19
CA SER A 320 11.46 -4.52 17.12
C SER A 320 11.58 -3.94 15.72
N LEU A 321 11.84 -2.64 15.65
CA LEU A 321 12.31 -2.02 14.43
C LEU A 321 13.75 -2.43 14.19
N THR A 322 14.13 -2.56 12.93
CA THR A 322 15.51 -2.91 12.57
C THR A 322 16.03 -1.90 11.55
N PHE A 323 17.10 -1.22 11.93
CA PHE A 323 17.69 -0.15 11.15
C PHE A 323 19.21 -0.10 11.36
N ALA A 324 19.94 0.23 10.32
CA ALA A 324 21.36 0.55 10.39
C ALA A 324 21.67 1.69 9.43
N ALA A 325 22.56 2.59 9.83
CA ALA A 325 23.05 3.66 8.99
C ALA A 325 24.51 3.97 9.33
N GLY A 326 25.32 4.17 8.32
CA GLY A 326 26.75 4.47 8.54
C GLY A 326 27.50 4.70 7.24
N ARG A 327 28.79 4.89 7.37
CA ARG A 327 29.71 5.07 6.25
C ARG A 327 30.35 3.74 5.86
N VAL A 328 30.33 3.44 4.57
CA VAL A 328 30.88 2.19 4.01
C VAL A 328 32.41 2.17 4.14
N THR A 329 32.93 1.11 4.73
CA THR A 329 34.39 0.91 4.93
C THR A 329 34.95 -0.25 4.11
N ALA A 330 34.13 -1.24 3.77
CA ALA A 330 34.51 -2.35 2.92
C ALA A 330 33.32 -2.96 2.20
N ILE A 331 33.58 -3.54 1.04
CA ILE A 331 32.57 -4.23 0.22
C ILE A 331 33.18 -5.55 -0.27
N SER A 332 32.44 -6.62 -0.15
CA SER A 332 32.80 -7.93 -0.70
C SER A 332 31.61 -8.61 -1.36
N LYS A 333 31.87 -9.39 -2.41
CA LYS A 333 30.87 -10.26 -3.03
C LYS A 333 30.86 -11.60 -2.32
N THR A 334 29.67 -12.09 -2.06
CA THR A 334 29.42 -13.45 -1.53
C THR A 334 28.47 -14.21 -2.43
N VAL A 335 28.28 -15.50 -2.17
CA VAL A 335 27.30 -16.34 -2.93
C VAL A 335 25.85 -15.84 -2.74
N SER A 336 25.58 -15.10 -1.66
CA SER A 336 24.24 -14.63 -1.29
C SER A 336 23.99 -13.14 -1.61
N GLY A 337 24.92 -12.47 -2.27
CA GLY A 337 24.83 -11.04 -2.61
C GLY A 337 26.05 -10.25 -2.12
N LEU A 338 25.89 -8.94 -1.96
CA LEU A 338 26.97 -8.11 -1.38
C LEU A 338 26.98 -8.21 0.14
N GLU A 339 28.16 -8.21 0.69
CA GLU A 339 28.45 -7.93 2.08
C GLU A 339 29.12 -6.54 2.17
N VAL A 340 28.56 -5.66 2.98
CA VAL A 340 29.03 -4.28 3.15
C VAL A 340 29.32 -4.05 4.63
N ARG A 341 30.56 -3.63 4.95
CA ARG A 341 30.91 -3.15 6.29
C ARG A 341 30.70 -1.66 6.36
N ILE A 342 30.10 -1.23 7.45
CA ILE A 342 29.87 0.19 7.75
C ILE A 342 30.42 0.53 9.12
N VAL A 343 30.85 1.76 9.31
CA VAL A 343 31.03 2.35 10.63
C VAL A 343 29.78 3.14 10.97
N GLN A 344 29.11 2.71 12.02
CA GLN A 344 27.89 3.29 12.55
C GLN A 344 28.27 4.18 13.75
N GLU A 345 27.95 5.46 13.68
CA GLU A 345 28.31 6.42 14.73
C GLU A 345 27.27 6.49 15.85
N GLN A 346 26.04 6.10 15.56
CA GLN A 346 24.92 6.07 16.49
C GLN A 346 24.43 4.63 16.67
N GLU A 347 24.05 4.27 17.89
CA GLU A 347 23.38 2.99 18.16
C GLU A 347 21.99 2.96 17.53
N PHE A 348 21.74 1.91 16.73
CA PHE A 348 20.44 1.55 16.19
C PHE A 348 20.09 0.12 16.60
N THR A 349 19.89 -0.79 15.65
CA THR A 349 19.68 -2.22 15.95
C THR A 349 20.97 -2.89 16.44
N ALA A 350 22.11 -2.45 15.93
CA ALA A 350 23.43 -2.83 16.41
C ALA A 350 24.08 -1.67 17.19
N PRO A 351 25.01 -1.94 18.09
CA PRO A 351 25.75 -0.90 18.79
C PRO A 351 26.56 -0.03 17.81
N ALA A 352 26.91 1.18 18.23
CA ALA A 352 27.79 2.04 17.45
C ALA A 352 29.17 1.34 17.24
N GLY A 353 29.75 1.54 16.06
CA GLY A 353 31.00 0.90 15.64
C GLY A 353 30.85 0.12 14.33
N ASP A 354 31.65 -0.92 14.18
CA ASP A 354 31.70 -1.75 12.97
C ASP A 354 30.45 -2.65 12.88
N VAL A 355 29.69 -2.49 11.81
CA VAL A 355 28.50 -3.30 11.51
C VAL A 355 28.65 -3.91 10.11
N THR A 356 28.30 -5.18 9.97
CA THR A 356 28.30 -5.88 8.69
C THR A 356 26.87 -6.07 8.21
N LEU A 357 26.56 -5.53 7.04
CA LEU A 357 25.30 -5.74 6.31
C LEU A 357 25.51 -6.87 5.30
N THR A 358 24.67 -7.89 5.32
CA THR A 358 24.78 -9.06 4.44
C THR A 358 23.55 -9.23 3.56
N ARG A 359 23.70 -9.96 2.45
CA ARG A 359 22.65 -10.22 1.44
C ARG A 359 22.11 -8.97 0.75
N LEU A 360 22.90 -7.92 0.65
CA LEU A 360 22.51 -6.78 -0.18
C LEU A 360 22.44 -7.18 -1.66
N PRO A 361 21.60 -6.53 -2.48
CA PRO A 361 21.51 -6.81 -3.91
C PRO A 361 22.86 -6.69 -4.60
N GLU A 362 23.21 -7.63 -5.49
CA GLU A 362 24.46 -7.57 -6.25
C GLU A 362 24.54 -6.36 -7.19
N LEU A 363 23.40 -5.85 -7.62
CA LEU A 363 23.29 -4.67 -8.49
C LEU A 363 23.24 -3.36 -7.71
N LEU A 364 23.42 -3.40 -6.37
CA LEU A 364 23.46 -2.19 -5.57
C LEU A 364 24.72 -1.41 -5.91
N GLU A 365 24.54 -0.21 -6.44
CA GLU A 365 25.65 0.73 -6.67
C GLU A 365 26.06 1.34 -5.33
N VAL A 366 27.20 0.89 -4.80
CA VAL A 366 27.76 1.34 -3.52
C VAL A 366 29.28 1.28 -3.58
N SER A 367 29.93 2.29 -3.05
CA SER A 367 31.39 2.42 -2.99
C SER A 367 31.88 2.63 -1.55
N VAL A 368 33.16 2.35 -1.30
CA VAL A 368 33.80 2.69 -0.02
C VAL A 368 33.79 4.21 0.14
N GLY A 369 33.35 4.68 1.29
CA GLY A 369 33.18 6.10 1.59
C GLY A 369 31.72 6.58 1.49
N ASP A 370 30.88 5.90 0.71
CA ASP A 370 29.46 6.25 0.62
C ASP A 370 28.76 6.11 1.98
N ALA A 371 27.69 6.88 2.17
CA ALA A 371 26.79 6.68 3.27
C ALA A 371 25.67 5.72 2.86
N ILE A 372 25.31 4.79 3.74
CA ILE A 372 24.24 3.83 3.51
C ILE A 372 23.29 3.79 4.70
N ALA A 373 21.98 3.71 4.43
CA ALA A 373 20.95 3.43 5.41
C ALA A 373 20.09 2.25 4.94
N VAL A 374 19.77 1.34 5.86
CA VAL A 374 18.96 0.15 5.58
C VAL A 374 17.95 -0.05 6.70
N SER A 375 16.69 -0.29 6.35
CA SER A 375 15.62 -0.66 7.28
C SER A 375 15.04 -2.02 6.93
N GLY A 376 14.32 -2.65 7.87
CA GLY A 376 13.73 -3.98 7.69
C GLY A 376 14.78 -5.09 7.67
N LEU A 377 15.77 -5.01 8.54
CA LEU A 377 16.86 -5.98 8.67
C LEU A 377 16.49 -7.12 9.62
N GLU A 378 17.14 -8.25 9.49
CA GLU A 378 17.13 -9.34 10.46
C GLU A 378 18.50 -9.41 11.16
N ALA A 379 18.50 -9.42 12.49
CA ALA A 379 19.73 -9.58 13.26
C ALA A 379 20.23 -11.03 13.14
N SER A 380 21.47 -11.20 12.67
CA SER A 380 22.15 -12.49 12.58
C SER A 380 23.27 -12.64 13.62
N GLY A 381 23.50 -11.59 14.42
CA GLY A 381 24.46 -11.48 15.49
C GLY A 381 24.43 -10.08 16.08
N SER A 382 25.31 -9.75 17.01
CA SER A 382 25.34 -8.42 17.64
C SER A 382 25.75 -7.30 16.67
N THR A 383 26.56 -7.61 15.67
CA THR A 383 27.09 -6.66 14.68
C THR A 383 26.88 -7.11 13.23
N VAL A 384 26.11 -8.19 13.01
CA VAL A 384 25.78 -8.70 11.67
C VAL A 384 24.31 -8.60 11.44
N LEU A 385 23.92 -7.82 10.44
CA LEU A 385 22.53 -7.57 10.06
C LEU A 385 22.31 -8.05 8.61
N ARG A 386 21.20 -8.75 8.39
CA ARG A 386 20.88 -9.37 7.12
C ARG A 386 19.69 -8.65 6.48
N THR A 387 19.79 -8.30 5.20
CA THR A 387 18.64 -7.76 4.47
C THR A 387 17.64 -8.86 4.16
N GLU A 388 16.37 -8.50 4.24
CA GLU A 388 15.24 -9.30 3.83
C GLU A 388 14.63 -8.75 2.55
N TRP A 389 13.73 -9.48 1.91
CA TRP A 389 13.13 -9.08 0.63
C TRP A 389 12.39 -7.73 0.68
N ASN A 390 11.92 -7.31 1.86
CA ASN A 390 11.22 -6.04 2.09
C ASN A 390 12.11 -4.96 2.71
N SER A 391 13.42 -5.18 2.80
CA SER A 391 14.35 -4.16 3.29
C SER A 391 14.39 -2.98 2.32
N VAL A 392 14.38 -1.77 2.86
CA VAL A 392 14.57 -0.53 2.09
C VAL A 392 16.01 -0.07 2.27
N ILE A 393 16.68 0.21 1.16
CA ILE A 393 18.10 0.59 1.12
C ILE A 393 18.20 1.96 0.45
N ARG A 394 19.00 2.83 1.05
CA ARG A 394 19.43 4.10 0.46
C ARG A 394 20.95 4.20 0.51
N VAL A 395 21.54 4.64 -0.59
CA VAL A 395 22.95 4.96 -0.71
C VAL A 395 23.08 6.43 -1.11
N GLU A 396 23.95 7.17 -0.44
CA GLU A 396 24.35 8.53 -0.82
C GLU A 396 25.84 8.51 -1.16
N PRO A 397 26.21 8.82 -2.40
CA PRO A 397 27.61 8.92 -2.82
C PRO A 397 28.38 9.97 -2.01
N MET A 398 29.65 9.70 -1.75
CA MET A 398 30.52 10.60 -0.99
C MET A 398 30.70 11.97 -1.70
N ASP A 399 30.64 11.99 -3.02
CA ASP A 399 30.85 13.19 -3.84
C ASP A 399 29.57 14.06 -4.03
N ALA A 400 28.45 13.67 -3.42
CA ALA A 400 27.16 14.40 -3.53
C ALA A 400 26.97 15.50 -2.48
N ALA A 401 27.98 15.76 -1.64
CA ALA A 401 27.93 16.72 -0.54
C ALA A 401 28.54 18.10 -0.91
#